data_2aab4350e7fe48b3b745ad13f2d79be7
#
_entry.id   2aab4350e7fe48b3b745ad13f2d79be7
#
_cell.length_a   1.000
_cell.length_b   1.000
_cell.length_c   1.000
_cell.angle_alpha   90.00
_cell.angle_beta   90.00
_cell.angle_gamma   90.00
#
_symmetry.space_group_name_H-M   'P 1'
#
loop_
_entity.id
_entity.type
_entity.pdbx_description
1 polymer ?
#
loop_
_entity_poly.entity_id
_entity_poly.type
_entity_poly.pdbx_seq_one_letter_code
_entity_poly.pdbx_strand_id
1 'polypeptide(L)'
;NNAPDAHYWLAKSYLAKEDYQNAKKTFITFQQENPIHHKFANSLLELSIVHAELGEKNQAVTLLQSMIKKFPNHNSSIKARKLLRFIISR
;
A
#
# COMPACT_ATOMS: atom_id res chain seq x y z
N ASN A 1 22.25 -5.76 1.45
CA ASN A 1 22.14 -5.42 2.82
C ASN A 1 20.70 -5.61 3.31
N ASN A 2 20.57 -5.85 4.60
CA ASN A 2 19.31 -6.29 5.17
C ASN A 2 18.56 -5.19 5.92
N ALA A 3 18.78 -3.93 5.53
CA ALA A 3 18.06 -2.83 6.13
C ALA A 3 16.55 -3.02 5.96
N PRO A 4 15.77 -2.87 7.03
CA PRO A 4 14.31 -3.05 6.91
C PRO A 4 13.66 -2.14 5.87
N ASP A 5 14.26 -0.98 5.60
CA ASP A 5 13.74 -0.04 4.61
C ASP A 5 13.98 -0.47 3.17
N ALA A 6 14.90 -1.41 2.93
CA ALA A 6 15.32 -1.73 1.57
C ALA A 6 14.16 -2.20 0.69
N HIS A 7 13.35 -3.12 1.17
CA HIS A 7 12.21 -3.62 0.41
C HIS A 7 11.16 -2.54 0.19
N TYR A 8 10.97 -1.66 1.18
CA TYR A 8 10.02 -0.57 1.05
C TYR A 8 10.43 0.36 -0.10
N TRP A 9 11.70 0.79 -0.12
CA TRP A 9 12.17 1.69 -1.16
C TRP A 9 12.24 1.03 -2.53
N LEU A 10 12.56 -0.28 -2.56
CA LEU A 10 12.52 -1.02 -3.81
C LEU A 10 11.09 -1.04 -4.37
N ALA A 11 10.10 -1.31 -3.52
CA ALA A 11 8.71 -1.31 -3.95
C ALA A 11 8.30 0.07 -4.46
N LYS A 12 8.74 1.13 -3.79
CA LYS A 12 8.47 2.50 -4.24
C LYS A 12 9.10 2.77 -5.60
N SER A 13 10.29 2.24 -5.83
CA SER A 13 10.95 2.40 -7.13
C SER A 13 10.17 1.72 -8.24
N TYR A 14 9.69 0.51 -8.01
CA TYR A 14 8.84 -0.17 -8.97
C TYR A 14 7.57 0.62 -9.25
N LEU A 15 6.96 1.15 -8.18
CA LEU A 15 5.74 1.95 -8.33
C LEU A 15 6.01 3.19 -9.18
N ALA A 16 7.12 3.87 -8.95
CA ALA A 16 7.48 5.07 -9.71
C ALA A 16 7.68 4.76 -11.19
N LYS A 17 8.15 3.55 -11.51
CA LYS A 17 8.33 3.11 -12.88
C LYS A 17 7.06 2.50 -13.48
N GLU A 18 5.98 2.47 -12.71
CA GLU A 18 4.72 1.86 -13.10
C GLU A 18 4.84 0.36 -13.37
N ASP A 19 5.83 -0.28 -12.74
CA ASP A 19 5.98 -1.72 -12.76
C ASP A 19 5.15 -2.30 -11.63
N TYR A 20 3.83 -2.35 -11.85
CA TYR A 20 2.89 -2.63 -10.78
C TYR A 20 2.97 -4.07 -10.27
N GLN A 21 3.28 -5.03 -11.13
CA GLN A 21 3.39 -6.42 -10.70
C GLN A 21 4.55 -6.60 -9.72
N ASN A 22 5.71 -6.03 -10.02
CA ASN A 22 6.86 -6.13 -9.11
C ASN A 22 6.66 -5.27 -7.87
N ALA A 23 6.01 -4.10 -8.01
CA ALA A 23 5.68 -3.28 -6.86
C ALA A 23 4.78 -4.05 -5.90
N LYS A 24 3.76 -4.73 -6.41
CA LYS A 24 2.85 -5.52 -5.59
C LYS A 24 3.60 -6.59 -4.80
N LYS A 25 4.41 -7.38 -5.48
CA LYS A 25 5.18 -8.45 -4.82
C LYS A 25 6.08 -7.89 -3.72
N THR A 26 6.76 -6.80 -4.02
CA THR A 26 7.74 -6.23 -3.10
C THR A 26 7.07 -5.59 -1.89
N PHE A 27 5.93 -4.90 -2.08
CA PHE A 27 5.18 -4.37 -0.93
C PHE A 27 4.69 -5.51 -0.03
N ILE A 28 4.18 -6.59 -0.62
CA ILE A 28 3.70 -7.72 0.18
C ILE A 28 4.85 -8.34 0.98
N THR A 29 6.00 -8.54 0.35
CA THR A 29 7.18 -9.05 1.04
C THR A 29 7.58 -8.13 2.19
N PHE A 30 7.62 -6.83 1.95
CA PHE A 30 7.95 -5.87 3.00
C PHE A 30 6.99 -6.01 4.19
N GLN A 31 5.69 -6.09 3.91
CA GLN A 31 4.68 -6.18 4.97
C GLN A 31 4.80 -7.47 5.77
N GLN A 32 5.10 -8.58 5.11
CA GLN A 32 5.27 -9.87 5.79
C GLN A 32 6.48 -9.89 6.67
N GLU A 33 7.56 -9.26 6.26
CA GLU A 33 8.83 -9.28 6.98
C GLU A 33 8.93 -8.19 8.03
N ASN A 34 8.11 -7.13 7.94
CA ASN A 34 8.25 -5.95 8.79
C ASN A 34 6.88 -5.46 9.30
N PRO A 35 6.14 -6.31 10.03
CA PRO A 35 4.77 -5.98 10.42
C PRO A 35 4.65 -4.80 11.39
N ILE A 36 5.74 -4.44 12.08
CA ILE A 36 5.71 -3.33 13.03
C ILE A 36 6.58 -2.15 12.59
N HIS A 37 7.01 -2.16 11.33
CA HIS A 37 7.83 -1.08 10.78
C HIS A 37 7.01 0.20 10.69
N HIS A 38 7.68 1.36 10.93
CA HIS A 38 6.97 2.65 10.90
C HIS A 38 6.40 2.98 9.51
N LYS A 39 6.90 2.36 8.46
CA LYS A 39 6.35 2.54 7.10
C LYS A 39 5.28 1.51 6.75
N PHE A 40 4.89 0.65 7.69
CA PHE A 40 3.91 -0.39 7.41
C PHE A 40 2.58 0.21 6.91
N ALA A 41 2.05 1.21 7.63
CA ALA A 41 0.79 1.85 7.23
C ALA A 41 0.92 2.52 5.87
N ASN A 42 2.06 3.20 5.62
CA ASN A 42 2.31 3.80 4.30
C ASN A 42 2.29 2.75 3.20
N SER A 43 2.88 1.58 3.46
CA SER A 43 2.94 0.51 2.46
C SER A 43 1.57 -0.05 2.13
N LEU A 44 0.65 -0.07 3.11
CA LEU A 44 -0.71 -0.52 2.86
C LEU A 44 -1.43 0.42 1.88
N LEU A 45 -1.27 1.73 2.08
CA LEU A 45 -1.85 2.71 1.17
C LEU A 45 -1.27 2.54 -0.24
N GLU A 46 0.05 2.41 -0.33
CA GLU A 46 0.71 2.31 -1.63
C GLU A 46 0.38 1.00 -2.34
N LEU A 47 0.25 -0.09 -1.59
CA LEU A 47 -0.19 -1.36 -2.18
C LEU A 47 -1.63 -1.25 -2.71
N SER A 48 -2.50 -0.53 -2.01
CA SER A 48 -3.87 -0.34 -2.50
C SER A 48 -3.89 0.45 -3.81
N ILE A 49 -3.00 1.43 -3.95
CA ILE A 49 -2.85 2.16 -5.21
C ILE A 49 -2.41 1.20 -6.33
N VAL A 50 -1.46 0.32 -6.02
CA VAL A 50 -0.99 -0.68 -6.99
C VAL A 50 -2.13 -1.59 -7.43
N HIS A 51 -2.93 -2.09 -6.47
CA HIS A 51 -4.10 -2.91 -6.81
C HIS A 51 -5.06 -2.16 -7.73
N ALA A 52 -5.33 -0.90 -7.41
CA ALA A 52 -6.24 -0.09 -8.22
C ALA A 52 -5.70 0.07 -9.65
N GLU A 53 -4.39 0.30 -9.78
CA GLU A 53 -3.78 0.45 -11.11
C GLU A 53 -3.81 -0.86 -11.91
N LEU A 54 -3.79 -1.99 -11.22
CA LEU A 54 -3.88 -3.30 -11.86
C LEU A 54 -5.33 -3.70 -12.17
N GLY A 55 -6.30 -2.85 -11.84
CA GLY A 55 -7.71 -3.18 -12.04
C GLY A 55 -8.27 -4.10 -10.97
N GLU A 56 -7.55 -4.31 -9.88
CA GLU A 56 -7.95 -5.17 -8.77
C GLU A 56 -8.71 -4.35 -7.72
N LYS A 57 -9.87 -3.86 -8.12
CA LYS A 57 -10.64 -2.92 -7.32
C LYS A 57 -11.03 -3.48 -5.96
N ASN A 58 -11.48 -4.75 -5.93
CA ASN A 58 -11.94 -5.34 -4.67
C ASN A 58 -10.80 -5.45 -3.66
N GLN A 59 -9.61 -5.83 -4.12
CA GLN A 59 -8.44 -5.91 -3.27
C GLN A 59 -8.05 -4.53 -2.75
N ALA A 60 -8.10 -3.51 -3.61
CA ALA A 60 -7.80 -2.15 -3.20
C ALA A 60 -8.77 -1.66 -2.13
N VAL A 61 -10.06 -1.88 -2.33
CA VAL A 61 -11.09 -1.46 -1.37
C VAL A 61 -10.90 -2.17 -0.03
N THR A 62 -10.71 -3.48 -0.06
CA THR A 62 -10.53 -4.27 1.16
C THR A 62 -9.32 -3.77 1.94
N LEU A 63 -8.23 -3.52 1.26
CA LEU A 63 -6.99 -3.08 1.90
C LEU A 63 -7.15 -1.69 2.51
N LEU A 64 -7.79 -0.78 1.78
CA LEU A 64 -8.04 0.57 2.29
C LEU A 64 -8.93 0.56 3.53
N GLN A 65 -10.00 -0.24 3.51
CA GLN A 65 -10.88 -0.36 4.67
C GLN A 65 -10.14 -0.94 5.87
N SER A 66 -9.31 -1.94 5.63
CA SER A 66 -8.52 -2.57 6.68
C SER A 66 -7.55 -1.58 7.33
N MET A 67 -6.84 -0.79 6.52
CA MET A 67 -5.87 0.13 7.08
C MET A 67 -6.53 1.29 7.83
N ILE A 68 -7.68 1.75 7.36
CA ILE A 68 -8.42 2.81 8.05
C ILE A 68 -8.88 2.32 9.42
N LYS A 69 -9.32 1.07 9.49
CA LYS A 69 -9.76 0.47 10.75
C LYS A 69 -8.59 0.27 11.71
N LYS A 70 -7.46 -0.18 11.18
CA LYS A 70 -6.28 -0.52 11.99
C LYS A 70 -5.48 0.70 12.42
N PHE A 71 -5.42 1.72 11.57
CA PHE A 71 -4.63 2.92 11.81
C PHE A 71 -5.49 4.17 11.62
N PRO A 72 -6.54 4.36 12.44
CA PRO A 72 -7.52 5.42 12.17
C PRO A 72 -6.94 6.83 12.21
N ASN A 73 -5.86 7.04 12.97
CA ASN A 73 -5.29 8.38 13.15
C ASN A 73 -3.98 8.59 12.38
N HIS A 74 -3.59 7.63 11.56
CA HIS A 74 -2.35 7.76 10.79
C HIS A 74 -2.56 8.70 9.61
N ASN A 75 -1.51 9.47 9.25
CA ASN A 75 -1.58 10.38 8.12
C ASN A 75 -1.97 9.68 6.82
N SER A 76 -1.44 8.47 6.60
CA SER A 76 -1.76 7.70 5.41
C SER A 76 -3.24 7.33 5.35
N SER A 77 -3.91 7.21 6.49
CA SER A 77 -5.33 6.86 6.52
C SER A 77 -6.21 8.01 6.06
N ILE A 78 -5.76 9.26 6.21
CA ILE A 78 -6.47 10.40 5.65
C ILE A 78 -6.50 10.27 4.12
N LYS A 79 -5.36 9.96 3.53
CA LYS A 79 -5.27 9.74 2.08
C LYS A 79 -6.06 8.50 1.67
N ALA A 80 -6.04 7.47 2.51
CA ALA A 80 -6.77 6.23 2.25
C ALA A 80 -8.28 6.47 2.16
N ARG A 81 -8.82 7.30 3.06
CA ARG A 81 -10.25 7.63 3.02
C ARG A 81 -10.63 8.33 1.73
N LYS A 82 -9.78 9.26 1.28
CA LYS A 82 -10.02 9.98 0.02
C LYS A 82 -9.98 9.03 -1.17
N LEU A 83 -8.97 8.17 -1.19
CA LEU A 83 -8.82 7.21 -2.28
C LEU A 83 -9.97 6.22 -2.31
N LEU A 84 -10.38 5.71 -1.14
CA LEU A 84 -11.50 4.78 -1.03
C LEU A 84 -12.78 5.41 -1.59
N ARG A 85 -13.04 6.66 -1.22
CA ARG A 85 -14.22 7.37 -1.71
C ARG A 85 -14.19 7.52 -3.22
N PHE A 86 -13.01 7.84 -3.76
CA PHE A 86 -12.82 7.98 -5.20
C PHE A 86 -13.07 6.65 -5.92
N ILE A 87 -12.52 5.56 -5.40
CA ILE A 87 -12.67 4.25 -6.04
C ILE A 87 -14.12 3.77 -5.99
N ILE A 88 -14.80 3.95 -4.86
CA ILE A 88 -16.18 3.50 -4.69
C ILE A 88 -17.14 4.29 -5.59
N SER A 89 -16.87 5.57 -5.79
CA SER A 89 -17.76 6.43 -6.58
C SER A 89 -17.61 6.24 -8.09
N ARG A 90 -16.67 5.43 -8.55
CA ARG A 90 -16.46 5.16 -9.98
C ARG A 90 -17.28 3.99 -10.54
#